data_f0dc7ee7d955b3e497411cf68f0a1ebb
#
_entry.id   f0dc7ee7d955b3e497411cf68f0a1ebb
#
_cell.length_a   1.000
_cell.length_b   1.000
_cell.length_c   1.000
_cell.angle_alpha   90.00
_cell.angle_beta   90.00
_cell.angle_gamma   90.00
#
_symmetry.space_group_name_H-M   'P 1'
#
loop_
_entity.id
_entity.type
_entity.pdbx_description
1 polymer ?
#
loop_
_entity_poly.entity_id
_entity_poly.type
_entity_poly.pdbx_seq_one_letter_code
_entity_poly.pdbx_strand_id
1 'polypeptide(L)'
;MKTPLNDAVKKYLNHTSFHTPAHCGVISLTDITELSYSGNLFAGGGVIQESERLVSEAYGAEQTFFVTSGATTALHAAMAVFEGECVLVFGSAHKSVFSGLRLFAGSGYYMNDIEGLEGALRDIKPSALVVTSPDYFGNTLDLEYIKGLCESCGAALIVDAAHGSHFAFCDRLPVSATGYGDLVIHSLHKTMPVMTGGALLHCKREYAERAAFALSEIHTTSPSYPVMLSIESAVAVMSEEGGKLWRGVIDKVAGFAKALPSPYEVVKTDDPTRLVIASPYDGAEVCAGLERRGIFAEMSYQNKEVF
;
A
#
# COMPACT_ATOMS: atom_id res chain seq x y z
N MET A 1 -13.55 -13.97 -5.40
CA MET A 1 -12.98 -13.40 -6.66
C MET A 1 -12.31 -14.52 -7.47
N LYS A 2 -12.38 -14.49 -8.81
CA LYS A 2 -11.58 -15.42 -9.67
C LYS A 2 -10.09 -15.11 -9.53
N THR A 3 -9.24 -16.10 -9.83
CA THR A 3 -7.78 -16.02 -9.73
C THR A 3 -7.08 -16.42 -11.04
N PRO A 4 -7.28 -15.64 -12.15
CA PRO A 4 -6.84 -16.05 -13.48
C PRO A 4 -5.33 -16.25 -13.60
N LEU A 5 -4.51 -15.45 -12.91
CA LEU A 5 -3.07 -15.61 -12.91
C LEU A 5 -2.64 -16.89 -12.18
N ASN A 6 -3.19 -17.15 -10.99
CA ASN A 6 -2.93 -18.40 -10.25
C ASN A 6 -3.38 -19.62 -11.05
N ASP A 7 -4.54 -19.55 -11.70
CA ASP A 7 -5.07 -20.66 -12.49
C ASP A 7 -4.21 -20.94 -13.71
N ALA A 8 -3.73 -19.90 -14.38
CA ALA A 8 -2.82 -20.03 -15.51
C ALA A 8 -1.49 -20.67 -15.11
N VAL A 9 -0.86 -20.18 -14.03
CA VAL A 9 0.41 -20.73 -13.56
C VAL A 9 0.27 -22.18 -13.09
N LYS A 10 -0.75 -22.51 -12.28
CA LYS A 10 -0.99 -23.88 -11.80
C LYS A 10 -1.14 -24.90 -12.93
N LYS A 11 -1.77 -24.51 -14.03
CA LYS A 11 -1.97 -25.37 -15.20
C LYS A 11 -0.65 -25.84 -15.83
N TYR A 12 0.42 -25.06 -15.69
CA TYR A 12 1.72 -25.28 -16.34
C TYR A 12 2.85 -25.67 -15.40
N LEU A 13 2.57 -25.98 -14.13
CA LEU A 13 3.59 -26.34 -13.13
C LEU A 13 4.42 -27.60 -13.47
N ASN A 14 3.90 -28.50 -14.31
CA ASN A 14 4.52 -29.78 -14.64
C ASN A 14 5.20 -29.81 -16.02
N HIS A 15 5.71 -28.68 -16.51
CA HIS A 15 6.42 -28.63 -17.78
C HIS A 15 7.94 -28.61 -17.62
N THR A 16 8.66 -28.98 -18.68
CA THR A 16 10.11 -28.84 -18.72
C THR A 16 10.48 -27.41 -19.09
N SER A 17 11.24 -26.74 -18.24
CA SER A 17 11.64 -25.35 -18.38
C SER A 17 13.03 -25.21 -18.98
N PHE A 18 13.14 -24.41 -20.06
CA PHE A 18 14.39 -23.92 -20.65
C PHE A 18 14.48 -22.39 -20.62
N HIS A 19 13.59 -21.75 -19.87
CA HIS A 19 13.51 -20.30 -19.73
C HIS A 19 14.09 -19.85 -18.36
N THR A 20 14.34 -18.56 -18.19
CA THR A 20 14.64 -17.95 -16.90
C THR A 20 13.44 -18.08 -15.95
N PRO A 21 13.67 -18.11 -14.62
CA PRO A 21 14.96 -18.11 -13.93
C PRO A 21 15.71 -19.46 -14.03
N ALA A 22 17.04 -19.39 -13.98
CA ALA A 22 17.94 -20.54 -14.25
C ALA A 22 17.81 -21.69 -13.26
N HIS A 23 17.13 -21.54 -12.15
CA HIS A 23 16.86 -22.65 -11.21
C HIS A 23 15.86 -23.67 -11.74
N CYS A 24 15.15 -23.40 -12.86
CA CYS A 24 14.26 -24.33 -13.55
C CYS A 24 13.26 -25.04 -12.62
N GLY A 25 12.66 -24.32 -11.66
CA GLY A 25 11.70 -24.86 -10.70
C GLY A 25 12.30 -25.54 -9.45
N VAL A 26 13.63 -25.68 -9.35
CA VAL A 26 14.27 -26.33 -8.18
C VAL A 26 14.02 -25.55 -6.87
N ILE A 27 14.01 -24.23 -6.92
CA ILE A 27 13.75 -23.38 -5.75
C ILE A 27 12.24 -23.18 -5.55
N SER A 28 11.53 -22.85 -6.61
CA SER A 28 10.08 -22.64 -6.61
C SER A 28 9.52 -22.91 -7.99
N LEU A 29 8.43 -23.68 -8.05
CA LEU A 29 7.71 -23.96 -9.30
C LEU A 29 6.92 -22.75 -9.80
N THR A 30 6.63 -21.77 -8.93
CA THR A 30 5.87 -20.57 -9.27
C THR A 30 6.75 -19.37 -9.60
N ASP A 31 8.07 -19.49 -9.38
CA ASP A 31 9.04 -18.48 -9.78
C ASP A 31 9.42 -18.70 -11.26
N ILE A 32 8.69 -18.01 -12.10
CA ILE A 32 8.70 -18.12 -13.58
C ILE A 32 8.96 -16.75 -14.20
N THR A 33 8.96 -16.69 -15.51
CA THR A 33 9.08 -15.44 -16.27
C THR A 33 7.82 -15.18 -17.13
N GLU A 34 7.89 -14.14 -17.98
CA GLU A 34 6.84 -13.82 -18.94
C GLU A 34 6.79 -14.89 -20.05
N LEU A 35 5.78 -15.73 -20.00
CA LEU A 35 5.50 -16.78 -20.97
C LEU A 35 4.13 -16.55 -21.60
N SER A 36 3.84 -17.27 -22.69
CA SER A 36 2.57 -17.13 -23.41
C SER A 36 1.32 -17.35 -22.54
N TYR A 37 1.45 -18.08 -21.44
CA TYR A 37 0.34 -18.36 -20.53
C TYR A 37 0.35 -17.51 -19.25
N SER A 38 1.52 -17.02 -18.83
CA SER A 38 1.64 -16.21 -17.61
C SER A 38 1.52 -14.71 -17.87
N GLY A 39 1.64 -14.28 -19.13
CA GLY A 39 1.53 -12.88 -19.52
C GLY A 39 2.79 -12.08 -19.24
N ASN A 40 2.75 -10.79 -19.56
CA ASN A 40 3.78 -9.80 -19.28
C ASN A 40 3.14 -8.63 -18.51
N LEU A 41 3.78 -8.17 -17.42
CA LEU A 41 3.23 -7.13 -16.55
C LEU A 41 3.02 -5.80 -17.29
N PHE A 42 3.88 -5.48 -18.25
CA PHE A 42 3.86 -4.20 -18.99
C PHE A 42 3.25 -4.30 -20.39
N ALA A 43 2.94 -5.50 -20.87
CA ALA A 43 2.23 -5.67 -22.12
C ALA A 43 0.72 -5.64 -21.91
N GLY A 44 -0.01 -4.89 -22.69
CA GLY A 44 -1.46 -4.83 -22.57
C GLY A 44 -2.13 -6.19 -22.85
N GLY A 45 -3.14 -6.55 -22.04
CA GLY A 45 -3.93 -7.77 -22.18
C GLY A 45 -3.29 -9.01 -21.53
N GLY A 46 -4.10 -10.06 -21.31
CA GLY A 46 -3.66 -11.31 -20.72
C GLY A 46 -4.10 -11.51 -19.26
N VAL A 47 -3.57 -12.57 -18.64
CA VAL A 47 -4.02 -13.01 -17.29
C VAL A 47 -3.62 -12.05 -16.18
N ILE A 48 -2.50 -11.32 -16.32
CA ILE A 48 -2.07 -10.34 -15.31
C ILE A 48 -3.04 -9.16 -15.33
N GLN A 49 -3.34 -8.60 -16.49
CA GLN A 49 -4.25 -7.45 -16.61
C GLN A 49 -5.68 -7.81 -16.22
N GLU A 50 -6.11 -9.06 -16.45
CA GLU A 50 -7.39 -9.54 -15.96
C GLU A 50 -7.37 -9.65 -14.42
N SER A 51 -6.25 -10.10 -13.83
CA SER A 51 -6.07 -10.12 -12.38
C SER A 51 -6.07 -8.70 -11.78
N GLU A 52 -5.35 -7.75 -12.40
CA GLU A 52 -5.35 -6.34 -12.00
C GLU A 52 -6.76 -5.72 -12.06
N ARG A 53 -7.53 -6.03 -13.09
CA ARG A 53 -8.93 -5.59 -13.22
C ARG A 53 -9.81 -6.13 -12.09
N LEU A 54 -9.69 -7.41 -11.74
CA LEU A 54 -10.43 -8.01 -10.63
C LEU A 54 -10.02 -7.43 -9.26
N VAL A 55 -8.74 -7.12 -9.10
CA VAL A 55 -8.24 -6.42 -7.90
C VAL A 55 -8.75 -4.98 -7.86
N SER A 56 -8.82 -4.27 -8.99
CA SER A 56 -9.46 -2.94 -9.08
C SER A 56 -10.90 -2.99 -8.58
N GLU A 57 -11.68 -3.95 -9.04
CA GLU A 57 -13.08 -4.14 -8.61
C GLU A 57 -13.19 -4.40 -7.10
N ALA A 58 -12.28 -5.24 -6.55
CA ALA A 58 -12.27 -5.54 -5.12
C ALA A 58 -11.98 -4.33 -4.23
N TYR A 59 -11.18 -3.38 -4.72
CA TYR A 59 -10.86 -2.13 -4.02
C TYR A 59 -11.77 -0.95 -4.39
N GLY A 60 -12.70 -1.13 -5.34
CA GLY A 60 -13.51 -0.03 -5.87
C GLY A 60 -12.69 1.03 -6.62
N ALA A 61 -11.52 0.66 -7.16
CA ALA A 61 -10.64 1.53 -7.91
C ALA A 61 -10.98 1.46 -9.42
N GLU A 62 -10.68 2.52 -10.18
CA GLU A 62 -10.91 2.52 -11.63
C GLU A 62 -9.84 1.76 -12.39
N GLN A 63 -8.58 1.83 -11.91
CA GLN A 63 -7.43 1.10 -12.44
C GLN A 63 -6.49 0.72 -11.31
N THR A 64 -5.89 -0.47 -11.40
CA THR A 64 -4.89 -0.97 -10.46
C THR A 64 -3.74 -1.60 -11.22
N PHE A 65 -2.53 -1.36 -10.75
CA PHE A 65 -1.30 -1.97 -11.24
C PHE A 65 -0.63 -2.77 -10.13
N PHE A 66 -0.18 -3.98 -10.45
CA PHE A 66 0.66 -4.77 -9.57
C PHE A 66 2.08 -4.20 -9.52
N VAL A 67 2.63 -4.12 -8.31
CA VAL A 67 4.01 -3.70 -8.09
C VAL A 67 4.70 -4.73 -7.20
N THR A 68 5.77 -5.36 -7.72
CA THR A 68 6.48 -6.44 -7.01
C THR A 68 7.76 -5.97 -6.32
N SER A 69 8.10 -4.70 -6.48
CA SER A 69 9.31 -4.06 -5.91
C SER A 69 8.99 -3.09 -4.75
N GLY A 70 7.80 -3.23 -4.16
CA GLY A 70 7.38 -2.50 -2.97
C GLY A 70 6.67 -1.17 -3.24
N ALA A 71 5.99 -0.66 -2.20
CA ALA A 71 5.24 0.59 -2.26
C ALA A 71 6.12 1.82 -2.59
N THR A 72 7.43 1.78 -2.34
CA THR A 72 8.35 2.83 -2.77
C THR A 72 8.33 3.01 -4.28
N THR A 73 8.36 1.92 -5.05
CA THR A 73 8.26 1.96 -6.51
C THR A 73 6.89 2.48 -6.95
N ALA A 74 5.81 2.02 -6.34
CA ALA A 74 4.46 2.50 -6.64
C ALA A 74 4.31 4.01 -6.37
N LEU A 75 4.85 4.49 -5.25
CA LEU A 75 4.85 5.91 -4.90
C LEU A 75 5.69 6.74 -5.87
N HIS A 76 6.88 6.27 -6.23
CA HIS A 76 7.73 6.94 -7.21
C HIS A 76 7.06 7.02 -8.58
N ALA A 77 6.38 5.95 -9.02
CA ALA A 77 5.61 5.97 -10.25
C ALA A 77 4.43 6.96 -10.20
N ALA A 78 3.71 7.02 -9.06
CA ALA A 78 2.66 8.01 -8.87
C ALA A 78 3.19 9.45 -8.92
N MET A 79 4.37 9.71 -8.37
CA MET A 79 5.00 11.04 -8.44
C MET A 79 5.58 11.34 -9.82
N ALA A 80 6.08 10.35 -10.55
CA ALA A 80 6.56 10.50 -11.92
C ALA A 80 5.44 10.86 -12.92
N VAL A 81 4.17 10.58 -12.59
CA VAL A 81 3.01 11.12 -13.32
C VAL A 81 3.04 12.65 -13.40
N PHE A 82 3.67 13.31 -12.43
CA PHE A 82 3.81 14.77 -12.31
C PHE A 82 5.28 15.22 -12.46
N GLU A 83 6.06 14.50 -13.28
CA GLU A 83 7.47 14.82 -13.52
C GLU A 83 7.64 16.25 -14.04
N GLY A 84 8.58 17.00 -13.42
CA GLY A 84 8.84 18.39 -13.75
C GLY A 84 7.82 19.40 -13.20
N GLU A 85 6.74 18.92 -12.57
CA GLU A 85 5.68 19.78 -12.04
C GLU A 85 5.90 20.13 -10.55
N CYS A 86 5.01 20.96 -10.00
CA CYS A 86 5.05 21.37 -8.60
C CYS A 86 4.28 20.36 -7.73
N VAL A 87 4.92 19.84 -6.70
CA VAL A 87 4.31 18.88 -5.76
C VAL A 87 4.38 19.43 -4.34
N LEU A 88 3.23 19.44 -3.64
CA LEU A 88 3.12 19.75 -2.23
C LEU A 88 2.99 18.46 -1.42
N VAL A 89 3.72 18.34 -0.31
CA VAL A 89 3.59 17.24 0.66
C VAL A 89 3.00 17.81 1.95
N PHE A 90 1.97 17.14 2.46
CA PHE A 90 1.31 17.52 3.70
C PHE A 90 1.40 16.39 4.75
N GLY A 91 1.73 16.78 5.98
CA GLY A 91 1.74 15.91 7.15
C GLY A 91 2.96 14.99 7.23
N SER A 92 2.86 13.95 8.04
CA SER A 92 3.94 12.96 8.13
C SER A 92 4.10 12.22 6.82
N ALA A 93 5.33 11.98 6.41
CA ALA A 93 5.61 11.30 5.15
C ALA A 93 6.81 10.36 5.27
N HIS A 94 6.70 9.20 4.63
CA HIS A 94 7.80 8.25 4.55
C HIS A 94 8.97 8.84 3.73
N LYS A 95 10.21 8.40 4.00
CA LYS A 95 11.41 8.84 3.27
C LYS A 95 11.30 8.71 1.74
N SER A 96 10.50 7.77 1.24
CA SER A 96 10.26 7.57 -0.19
C SER A 96 9.52 8.75 -0.84
N VAL A 97 8.68 9.48 -0.11
CA VAL A 97 8.02 10.70 -0.60
C VAL A 97 9.07 11.77 -0.89
N PHE A 98 9.99 12.00 0.05
CA PHE A 98 11.06 12.98 -0.14
C PHE A 98 12.08 12.57 -1.21
N SER A 99 12.34 11.27 -1.37
CA SER A 99 13.16 10.80 -2.50
C SER A 99 12.44 10.97 -3.84
N GLY A 100 11.14 10.72 -3.89
CA GLY A 100 10.31 10.98 -5.07
C GLY A 100 10.28 12.46 -5.47
N LEU A 101 10.15 13.37 -4.50
CA LEU A 101 10.27 14.82 -4.76
C LEU A 101 11.59 15.17 -5.45
N ARG A 102 12.70 14.63 -4.93
CA ARG A 102 14.04 14.90 -5.52
C ARG A 102 14.23 14.30 -6.90
N LEU A 103 13.57 13.20 -7.20
CA LEU A 103 13.75 12.51 -8.48
C LEU A 103 12.85 13.07 -9.57
N PHE A 104 11.63 13.48 -9.25
CA PHE A 104 10.60 13.75 -10.24
C PHE A 104 10.02 15.16 -10.19
N ALA A 105 9.91 15.80 -9.03
CA ALA A 105 9.30 17.13 -8.94
C ALA A 105 10.20 18.22 -9.53
N GLY A 106 9.61 19.13 -10.30
CA GLY A 106 10.26 20.37 -10.73
C GLY A 106 10.44 21.36 -9.58
N SER A 107 9.46 21.39 -8.66
CA SER A 107 9.54 22.05 -7.37
C SER A 107 8.78 21.27 -6.32
N GLY A 108 9.30 21.22 -5.10
CA GLY A 108 8.70 20.48 -3.99
C GLY A 108 8.53 21.35 -2.76
N TYR A 109 7.35 21.30 -2.16
CA TYR A 109 7.02 22.00 -0.91
C TYR A 109 6.59 21.00 0.16
N TYR A 110 6.79 21.36 1.41
CA TYR A 110 6.36 20.56 2.56
C TYR A 110 5.70 21.46 3.59
N MET A 111 4.59 20.97 4.17
CA MET A 111 3.94 21.63 5.30
C MET A 111 3.29 20.60 6.24
N ASN A 112 3.00 21.02 7.46
CA ASN A 112 2.42 20.16 8.50
C ASN A 112 1.30 20.88 9.29
N ASP A 113 0.76 21.95 8.75
CA ASP A 113 -0.33 22.72 9.36
C ASP A 113 -1.59 22.59 8.53
N ILE A 114 -2.60 21.91 9.08
CA ILE A 114 -3.88 21.67 8.38
C ILE A 114 -4.67 22.96 8.16
N GLU A 115 -4.60 23.92 9.09
CA GLU A 115 -5.31 25.18 8.98
C GLU A 115 -4.76 26.04 7.83
N GLY A 116 -3.46 25.93 7.57
CA GLY A 116 -2.79 26.61 6.47
C GLY A 116 -2.92 25.92 5.12
N LEU A 117 -3.39 24.66 5.05
CA LEU A 117 -3.38 23.85 3.82
C LEU A 117 -4.14 24.48 2.67
N GLU A 118 -5.34 25.01 2.91
CA GLU A 118 -6.16 25.67 1.87
C GLU A 118 -5.43 26.89 1.28
N GLY A 119 -4.83 27.72 2.15
CA GLY A 119 -4.04 28.87 1.72
C GLY A 119 -2.83 28.47 0.89
N ALA A 120 -2.08 27.46 1.34
CA ALA A 120 -0.93 26.94 0.63
C ALA A 120 -1.29 26.37 -0.75
N LEU A 121 -2.35 25.60 -0.87
CA LEU A 121 -2.85 25.09 -2.16
C LEU A 121 -3.21 26.21 -3.12
N ARG A 122 -3.86 27.28 -2.63
CA ARG A 122 -4.21 28.45 -3.44
C ARG A 122 -3.00 29.25 -3.91
N ASP A 123 -2.00 29.43 -3.03
CA ASP A 123 -0.83 30.28 -3.29
C ASP A 123 0.23 29.55 -4.11
N ILE A 124 0.50 28.27 -3.80
CA ILE A 124 1.51 27.44 -4.47
C ILE A 124 0.97 26.89 -5.80
N LYS A 125 -0.32 26.55 -5.87
CA LYS A 125 -0.97 25.89 -7.01
C LYS A 125 -0.24 24.63 -7.47
N PRO A 126 -0.01 23.66 -6.57
CA PRO A 126 0.68 22.43 -6.94
C PRO A 126 -0.15 21.61 -7.93
N SER A 127 0.51 20.86 -8.81
CA SER A 127 -0.16 19.87 -9.68
C SER A 127 -0.60 18.64 -8.90
N ALA A 128 0.08 18.33 -7.79
CA ALA A 128 -0.31 17.23 -6.89
C ALA A 128 -0.03 17.56 -5.43
N LEU A 129 -0.93 17.10 -4.57
CA LEU A 129 -0.76 17.01 -3.13
C LEU A 129 -0.50 15.57 -2.72
N VAL A 130 0.57 15.32 -1.96
CA VAL A 130 0.89 14.00 -1.40
C VAL A 130 0.57 14.00 0.09
N VAL A 131 -0.22 13.02 0.54
CA VAL A 131 -0.55 12.81 1.95
C VAL A 131 -0.32 11.35 2.34
N THR A 132 -0.08 11.09 3.63
CA THR A 132 -0.02 9.73 4.18
C THR A 132 -1.26 9.48 5.03
N SER A 133 -2.07 8.48 4.67
CA SER A 133 -3.26 8.07 5.44
C SER A 133 -3.60 6.60 5.15
N PRO A 134 -3.60 5.74 6.19
CA PRO A 134 -3.26 6.05 7.59
C PRO A 134 -1.76 6.30 7.79
N ASP A 135 -1.44 6.94 8.91
CA ASP A 135 -0.06 7.05 9.38
C ASP A 135 0.44 5.71 9.95
N TYR A 136 1.68 5.70 10.42
CA TYR A 136 2.31 4.50 10.96
C TYR A 136 1.60 3.96 12.22
N PHE A 137 0.97 4.84 12.99
CA PHE A 137 0.23 4.50 14.20
C PHE A 137 -1.22 4.09 13.94
N GLY A 138 -1.72 4.25 12.72
CA GLY A 138 -3.08 3.92 12.32
C GLY A 138 -4.07 5.08 12.42
N ASN A 139 -3.59 6.34 12.51
CA ASN A 139 -4.47 7.50 12.43
C ASN A 139 -4.72 7.88 10.97
N THR A 140 -5.94 8.30 10.67
CA THR A 140 -6.36 8.68 9.32
C THR A 140 -6.54 10.19 9.18
N LEU A 141 -6.44 10.69 7.97
CA LEU A 141 -6.80 12.05 7.60
C LEU A 141 -8.25 12.08 7.09
N ASP A 142 -8.89 13.23 7.19
CA ASP A 142 -10.15 13.49 6.50
C ASP A 142 -9.88 13.65 4.98
N LEU A 143 -9.84 12.50 4.28
CA LEU A 143 -9.54 12.48 2.86
C LEU A 143 -10.63 13.10 2.00
N GLU A 144 -11.90 13.13 2.46
CA GLU A 144 -13.00 13.79 1.77
C GLU A 144 -12.79 15.32 1.76
N TYR A 145 -12.48 15.88 2.91
CA TYR A 145 -12.15 17.30 3.03
C TYR A 145 -10.91 17.68 2.20
N ILE A 146 -9.82 16.92 2.32
CA ILE A 146 -8.58 17.18 1.58
C ILE A 146 -8.82 17.07 0.07
N LYS A 147 -9.60 16.08 -0.39
CA LYS A 147 -9.96 15.92 -1.81
C LYS A 147 -10.74 17.14 -2.32
N GLY A 148 -11.69 17.64 -1.53
CA GLY A 148 -12.43 18.86 -1.88
C GLY A 148 -11.51 20.08 -2.03
N LEU A 149 -10.50 20.23 -1.17
CA LEU A 149 -9.49 21.28 -1.31
C LEU A 149 -8.67 21.11 -2.61
N CYS A 150 -8.22 19.90 -2.91
CA CYS A 150 -7.47 19.61 -4.15
C CYS A 150 -8.31 19.96 -5.39
N GLU A 151 -9.57 19.55 -5.44
CA GLU A 151 -10.47 19.82 -6.56
C GLU A 151 -10.70 21.33 -6.77
N SER A 152 -10.80 22.09 -5.69
CA SER A 152 -10.99 23.55 -5.75
C SER A 152 -9.82 24.30 -6.40
N CYS A 153 -8.62 23.74 -6.40
CA CYS A 153 -7.41 24.33 -6.98
C CYS A 153 -6.84 23.55 -8.17
N GLY A 154 -7.48 22.45 -8.59
CA GLY A 154 -7.07 21.64 -9.73
C GLY A 154 -5.84 20.76 -9.46
N ALA A 155 -5.53 20.46 -8.18
CA ALA A 155 -4.47 19.55 -7.80
C ALA A 155 -4.96 18.10 -7.76
N ALA A 156 -4.11 17.16 -8.16
CA ALA A 156 -4.35 15.74 -7.92
C ALA A 156 -4.03 15.36 -6.47
N LEU A 157 -4.77 14.41 -5.90
CA LEU A 157 -4.51 13.87 -4.57
C LEU A 157 -3.79 12.51 -4.68
N ILE A 158 -2.53 12.45 -4.25
CA ILE A 158 -1.76 11.22 -4.10
C ILE A 158 -1.81 10.78 -2.64
N VAL A 159 -2.31 9.58 -2.37
CA VAL A 159 -2.41 9.06 -1.00
C VAL A 159 -1.44 7.90 -0.82
N ASP A 160 -0.42 8.09 0.02
CA ASP A 160 0.36 6.98 0.56
C ASP A 160 -0.45 6.27 1.64
N ALA A 161 -1.20 5.26 1.22
CA ALA A 161 -2.01 4.40 2.08
C ALA A 161 -1.32 3.05 2.35
N ALA A 162 0.01 3.06 2.47
CA ALA A 162 0.81 1.86 2.64
C ALA A 162 0.37 1.00 3.83
N HIS A 163 -0.20 1.58 4.86
CA HIS A 163 -0.69 0.89 6.06
C HIS A 163 -2.21 0.65 6.07
N GLY A 164 -2.94 1.05 5.00
CA GLY A 164 -4.41 0.99 4.91
C GLY A 164 -4.95 -0.03 3.90
N SER A 165 -4.13 -0.95 3.39
CA SER A 165 -4.54 -1.87 2.32
C SER A 165 -5.68 -2.82 2.69
N HIS A 166 -5.95 -3.05 3.96
CA HIS A 166 -7.03 -3.89 4.46
C HIS A 166 -8.37 -3.13 4.64
N PHE A 167 -8.38 -1.81 4.58
CA PHE A 167 -9.57 -1.00 4.88
C PHE A 167 -10.75 -1.28 3.94
N ALA A 168 -10.50 -1.66 2.70
CA ALA A 168 -11.55 -1.96 1.72
C ALA A 168 -12.40 -3.22 2.07
N PHE A 169 -11.97 -4.05 3.03
CA PHE A 169 -12.54 -5.39 3.23
C PHE A 169 -13.36 -5.57 4.50
N CYS A 170 -13.61 -4.52 5.29
CA CYS A 170 -14.43 -4.62 6.49
C CYS A 170 -15.07 -3.29 6.85
N ASP A 171 -16.34 -3.33 7.16
CA ASP A 171 -17.19 -2.19 7.55
C ASP A 171 -16.85 -1.57 8.92
N ARG A 172 -16.04 -2.26 9.74
CA ARG A 172 -15.54 -1.77 11.04
C ARG A 172 -14.16 -1.08 10.95
N LEU A 173 -13.59 -1.03 9.76
CA LEU A 173 -12.32 -0.34 9.47
C LEU A 173 -12.59 1.06 8.93
N PRO A 174 -11.61 1.96 8.97
CA PRO A 174 -11.70 3.27 8.31
C PRO A 174 -12.02 3.14 6.81
N VAL A 175 -12.49 4.22 6.22
CA VAL A 175 -12.77 4.25 4.77
C VAL A 175 -11.49 4.10 3.97
N SER A 176 -11.53 3.29 2.92
CA SER A 176 -10.39 3.10 2.02
C SER A 176 -10.05 4.39 1.27
N ALA A 177 -8.75 4.68 1.16
CA ALA A 177 -8.26 5.82 0.40
C ALA A 177 -8.61 5.77 -1.10
N THR A 178 -8.91 4.59 -1.66
CA THR A 178 -9.31 4.41 -3.07
C THR A 178 -10.59 5.14 -3.43
N GLY A 179 -11.43 5.50 -2.45
CA GLY A 179 -12.63 6.31 -2.66
C GLY A 179 -12.34 7.79 -2.89
N TYR A 180 -11.16 8.29 -2.55
CA TYR A 180 -10.83 9.72 -2.54
C TYR A 180 -9.59 10.08 -3.35
N GLY A 181 -8.51 9.28 -3.26
CA GLY A 181 -7.26 9.56 -3.95
C GLY A 181 -7.37 9.45 -5.46
N ASP A 182 -6.69 10.34 -6.17
CA ASP A 182 -6.51 10.21 -7.63
C ASP A 182 -5.48 9.15 -7.96
N LEU A 183 -4.42 9.05 -7.13
CA LEU A 183 -3.47 7.94 -7.09
C LEU A 183 -3.33 7.47 -5.64
N VAL A 184 -3.43 6.16 -5.43
CA VAL A 184 -3.37 5.56 -4.09
C VAL A 184 -2.38 4.41 -4.07
N ILE A 185 -1.49 4.42 -3.09
CA ILE A 185 -0.45 3.42 -2.93
C ILE A 185 -0.77 2.50 -1.75
N HIS A 186 -0.86 1.20 -2.00
CA HIS A 186 -0.99 0.19 -0.96
C HIS A 186 0.27 -0.68 -0.86
N SER A 187 0.77 -0.90 0.35
CA SER A 187 1.83 -1.86 0.66
C SER A 187 1.23 -3.11 1.27
N LEU A 188 0.80 -4.04 0.43
CA LEU A 188 -0.05 -5.15 0.85
C LEU A 188 0.59 -6.02 1.95
N HIS A 189 1.89 -6.27 1.85
CA HIS A 189 2.59 -7.14 2.79
C HIS A 189 2.67 -6.59 4.23
N LYS A 190 2.29 -5.32 4.47
CA LYS A 190 2.27 -4.72 5.80
C LYS A 190 1.03 -5.11 6.61
N THR A 191 -0.10 -5.31 5.93
CA THR A 191 -1.40 -5.55 6.59
C THR A 191 -2.19 -6.70 6.01
N MET A 192 -1.71 -7.34 4.95
CA MET A 192 -2.37 -8.47 4.30
C MET A 192 -1.39 -9.65 4.11
N PRO A 193 -1.86 -10.89 3.95
CA PRO A 193 -1.01 -12.07 3.80
C PRO A 193 -0.40 -12.14 2.39
N VAL A 194 0.43 -11.18 2.05
CA VAL A 194 1.13 -11.03 0.77
C VAL A 194 2.64 -11.10 1.00
N MET A 195 3.36 -11.69 0.06
CA MET A 195 4.82 -11.77 0.11
C MET A 195 5.45 -10.37 0.12
N THR A 196 6.59 -10.25 0.81
CA THR A 196 7.35 -8.99 0.91
C THR A 196 7.62 -8.42 -0.49
N GLY A 197 7.41 -7.12 -0.63
CA GLY A 197 7.52 -6.39 -1.89
C GLY A 197 6.20 -6.26 -2.65
N GLY A 198 5.15 -7.01 -2.27
CA GLY A 198 3.82 -6.87 -2.89
C GLY A 198 3.15 -5.54 -2.55
N ALA A 199 2.86 -4.77 -3.59
CA ALA A 199 2.22 -3.47 -3.51
C ALA A 199 1.26 -3.25 -4.68
N LEU A 200 0.40 -2.25 -4.56
CA LEU A 200 -0.52 -1.81 -5.61
C LEU A 200 -0.38 -0.30 -5.81
N LEU A 201 -0.49 0.10 -7.07
CA LEU A 201 -0.79 1.47 -7.46
C LEU A 201 -2.19 1.50 -8.04
N HIS A 202 -3.11 2.14 -7.35
CA HIS A 202 -4.45 2.45 -7.86
C HIS A 202 -4.45 3.87 -8.44
N CYS A 203 -5.19 4.09 -9.50
CA CYS A 203 -5.36 5.43 -10.02
C CYS A 203 -6.72 5.62 -10.71
N LYS A 204 -7.13 6.87 -10.86
CA LYS A 204 -8.22 7.24 -11.76
C LYS A 204 -7.80 7.03 -13.21
N ARG A 205 -8.76 6.76 -14.05
CA ARG A 205 -8.54 6.41 -15.48
C ARG A 205 -7.76 7.47 -16.24
N GLU A 206 -7.94 8.73 -15.92
CA GLU A 206 -7.22 9.84 -16.53
C GLU A 206 -5.69 9.81 -16.29
N TYR A 207 -5.24 9.16 -15.21
CA TYR A 207 -3.81 8.99 -14.89
C TYR A 207 -3.25 7.64 -15.35
N ALA A 208 -4.10 6.70 -15.79
CA ALA A 208 -3.71 5.31 -16.01
C ALA A 208 -2.59 5.15 -17.04
N GLU A 209 -2.64 5.87 -18.16
CA GLU A 209 -1.61 5.79 -19.21
C GLU A 209 -0.26 6.31 -18.69
N ARG A 210 -0.24 7.46 -18.01
CA ARG A 210 0.99 8.02 -17.43
C ARG A 210 1.54 7.15 -16.31
N ALA A 211 0.68 6.57 -15.45
CA ALA A 211 1.08 5.66 -14.39
C ALA A 211 1.67 4.35 -14.96
N ALA A 212 1.07 3.79 -15.99
CA ALA A 212 1.60 2.61 -16.69
C ALA A 212 2.97 2.90 -17.31
N PHE A 213 3.13 4.05 -17.97
CA PHE A 213 4.41 4.48 -18.53
C PHE A 213 5.47 4.64 -17.43
N ALA A 214 5.16 5.38 -16.37
CA ALA A 214 6.07 5.57 -15.23
C ALA A 214 6.49 4.24 -14.59
N LEU A 215 5.55 3.30 -14.42
CA LEU A 215 5.87 1.97 -13.93
C LEU A 215 6.80 1.21 -14.89
N SER A 216 6.60 1.30 -16.20
CA SER A 216 7.47 0.63 -17.16
C SER A 216 8.92 1.14 -17.14
N GLU A 217 9.14 2.39 -16.73
CA GLU A 217 10.48 3.00 -16.62
C GLU A 217 11.16 2.73 -15.26
N ILE A 218 10.37 2.63 -14.19
CA ILE A 218 10.91 2.59 -12.82
C ILE A 218 10.91 1.17 -12.24
N HIS A 219 9.93 0.35 -12.59
CA HIS A 219 9.81 -1.01 -12.08
C HIS A 219 10.80 -1.94 -12.76
N THR A 220 11.17 -3.04 -12.09
CA THR A 220 12.01 -4.10 -12.69
C THR A 220 11.32 -4.73 -13.90
N THR A 221 12.09 -5.04 -14.94
CA THR A 221 11.63 -5.82 -16.11
C THR A 221 11.55 -7.33 -15.82
N SER A 222 11.89 -7.77 -14.61
CA SER A 222 11.79 -9.15 -14.13
C SER A 222 10.87 -9.22 -12.92
N PRO A 223 9.55 -8.98 -13.06
CA PRO A 223 8.62 -8.95 -11.95
C PRO A 223 8.51 -10.33 -11.29
N SER A 224 8.43 -10.35 -9.96
CA SER A 224 8.29 -11.60 -9.20
C SER A 224 6.89 -12.18 -9.35
N TYR A 225 6.76 -13.30 -10.07
CA TYR A 225 5.50 -14.03 -10.17
C TYR A 225 4.98 -14.55 -8.83
N PRO A 226 5.82 -15.11 -7.92
CA PRO A 226 5.35 -15.48 -6.58
C PRO A 226 4.69 -14.32 -5.83
N VAL A 227 5.23 -13.10 -5.96
CA VAL A 227 4.62 -11.90 -5.35
C VAL A 227 3.27 -11.59 -5.99
N MET A 228 3.16 -11.57 -7.31
CA MET A 228 1.88 -11.31 -8.01
C MET A 228 0.82 -12.37 -7.67
N LEU A 229 1.20 -13.65 -7.63
CA LEU A 229 0.31 -14.74 -7.23
C LEU A 229 -0.18 -14.57 -5.79
N SER A 230 0.69 -14.13 -4.88
CA SER A 230 0.31 -13.87 -3.49
C SER A 230 -0.64 -12.67 -3.36
N ILE A 231 -0.46 -11.62 -4.18
CA ILE A 231 -1.38 -10.46 -4.26
C ILE A 231 -2.78 -10.95 -4.67
N GLU A 232 -2.88 -11.63 -5.81
CA GLU A 232 -4.15 -12.13 -6.33
C GLU A 232 -4.86 -13.04 -5.32
N SER A 233 -4.12 -13.99 -4.73
CA SER A 233 -4.67 -14.93 -3.76
C SER A 233 -5.17 -14.25 -2.50
N ALA A 234 -4.40 -13.30 -1.95
CA ALA A 234 -4.78 -12.57 -0.75
C ALA A 234 -6.02 -11.71 -0.98
N VAL A 235 -6.07 -10.96 -2.10
CA VAL A 235 -7.25 -10.14 -2.43
C VAL A 235 -8.48 -11.01 -2.68
N ALA A 236 -8.34 -12.17 -3.32
CA ALA A 236 -9.44 -13.10 -3.52
C ALA A 236 -10.05 -13.57 -2.19
N VAL A 237 -9.20 -13.99 -1.24
CA VAL A 237 -9.64 -14.39 0.12
C VAL A 237 -10.30 -13.22 0.85
N MET A 238 -9.70 -12.02 0.80
CA MET A 238 -10.24 -10.84 1.48
C MET A 238 -11.57 -10.39 0.88
N SER A 239 -11.77 -10.52 -0.42
CA SER A 239 -13.04 -10.21 -1.08
C SER A 239 -14.19 -11.12 -0.60
N GLU A 240 -13.90 -12.36 -0.22
CA GLU A 240 -14.90 -13.34 0.20
C GLU A 240 -15.08 -13.39 1.73
N GLU A 241 -13.98 -13.39 2.47
CA GLU A 241 -13.96 -13.63 3.91
C GLU A 241 -13.45 -12.45 4.74
N GLY A 242 -12.94 -11.38 4.11
CA GLY A 242 -12.26 -10.28 4.77
C GLY A 242 -13.07 -9.65 5.90
N GLY A 243 -14.35 -9.39 5.67
CA GLY A 243 -15.24 -8.83 6.69
C GLY A 243 -15.32 -9.66 7.96
N LYS A 244 -15.36 -11.02 7.85
CA LYS A 244 -15.34 -11.93 9.00
C LYS A 244 -13.97 -11.97 9.67
N LEU A 245 -12.91 -12.08 8.88
CA LEU A 245 -11.55 -12.19 9.38
C LEU A 245 -11.13 -10.94 10.15
N TRP A 246 -11.35 -9.76 9.57
CA TRP A 246 -10.99 -8.49 10.21
C TRP A 246 -11.83 -8.19 11.44
N ARG A 247 -13.14 -8.46 11.45
CA ARG A 247 -13.94 -8.37 12.69
C ARG A 247 -13.36 -9.25 13.80
N GLY A 248 -12.90 -10.46 13.47
CA GLY A 248 -12.24 -11.34 14.44
C GLY A 248 -10.92 -10.79 14.97
N VAL A 249 -10.12 -10.11 14.13
CA VAL A 249 -8.88 -9.43 14.56
C VAL A 249 -9.22 -8.26 15.49
N ILE A 250 -10.15 -7.40 15.10
CA ILE A 250 -10.59 -6.25 15.89
C ILE A 250 -11.06 -6.67 17.29
N ASP A 251 -11.86 -7.74 17.36
CA ASP A 251 -12.37 -8.24 18.64
C ASP A 251 -11.25 -8.81 19.54
N LYS A 252 -10.24 -9.46 18.95
CA LYS A 252 -9.05 -9.94 19.68
C LYS A 252 -8.21 -8.79 20.19
N VAL A 253 -7.92 -7.78 19.37
CA VAL A 253 -7.17 -6.57 19.76
C VAL A 253 -7.90 -5.86 20.90
N ALA A 254 -9.21 -5.66 20.77
CA ALA A 254 -10.03 -5.04 21.82
C ALA A 254 -10.06 -5.86 23.12
N GLY A 255 -10.08 -7.19 23.02
CA GLY A 255 -9.99 -8.08 24.17
C GLY A 255 -8.65 -8.00 24.89
N PHE A 256 -7.55 -7.98 24.13
CA PHE A 256 -6.21 -7.80 24.66
C PHE A 256 -6.06 -6.43 25.33
N ALA A 257 -6.52 -5.37 24.70
CA ALA A 257 -6.47 -4.00 25.21
C ALA A 257 -7.13 -3.89 26.61
N LYS A 258 -8.26 -4.56 26.82
CA LYS A 258 -8.96 -4.61 28.12
C LYS A 258 -8.19 -5.39 29.20
N ALA A 259 -7.37 -6.34 28.82
CA ALA A 259 -6.61 -7.19 29.73
C ALA A 259 -5.20 -6.64 30.03
N LEU A 260 -4.80 -5.56 29.36
CA LEU A 260 -3.47 -4.99 29.53
C LEU A 260 -3.29 -4.45 30.95
N PRO A 261 -2.25 -4.92 31.71
CA PRO A 261 -2.06 -4.50 33.10
C PRO A 261 -1.45 -3.10 33.18
N SER A 262 -1.78 -2.37 34.24
CA SER A 262 -1.05 -1.15 34.60
C SER A 262 0.45 -1.46 34.81
N PRO A 263 1.38 -0.58 34.42
CA PRO A 263 1.16 0.81 33.98
C PRO A 263 1.06 1.00 32.44
N TYR A 264 0.82 -0.06 31.69
CA TYR A 264 0.71 0.02 30.23
C TYR A 264 -0.67 0.53 29.81
N GLU A 265 -0.72 1.35 28.78
CA GLU A 265 -1.95 1.92 28.24
C GLU A 265 -2.02 1.74 26.72
N VAL A 266 -3.23 1.42 26.21
CA VAL A 266 -3.46 1.39 24.76
C VAL A 266 -3.74 2.81 24.26
N VAL A 267 -2.95 3.25 23.31
CA VAL A 267 -3.18 4.51 22.60
C VAL A 267 -4.28 4.29 21.59
N LYS A 268 -5.34 5.10 21.65
CA LYS A 268 -6.44 5.02 20.70
C LYS A 268 -5.98 5.51 19.33
N THR A 269 -6.29 4.75 18.31
CA THR A 269 -6.04 5.06 16.89
C THR A 269 -7.32 4.85 16.09
N ASP A 270 -7.36 5.30 14.84
CA ASP A 270 -8.54 5.11 13.97
C ASP A 270 -8.60 3.69 13.42
N ASP A 271 -7.44 3.04 13.20
CA ASP A 271 -7.36 1.64 12.79
C ASP A 271 -7.48 0.71 14.01
N PRO A 272 -8.63 0.04 14.22
CA PRO A 272 -8.86 -0.82 15.38
C PRO A 272 -8.07 -2.15 15.32
N THR A 273 -7.34 -2.42 14.26
CA THR A 273 -6.43 -3.57 14.15
C THR A 273 -5.02 -3.24 14.60
N ARG A 274 -4.69 -1.95 14.71
CA ARG A 274 -3.39 -1.46 15.15
C ARG A 274 -3.35 -1.38 16.67
N LEU A 275 -2.46 -2.13 17.30
CA LEU A 275 -2.24 -2.08 18.73
C LEU A 275 -1.03 -1.20 19.05
N VAL A 276 -1.29 0.00 19.55
CA VAL A 276 -0.26 0.92 20.02
C VAL A 276 -0.28 0.96 21.53
N ILE A 277 0.81 0.61 22.17
CA ILE A 277 0.93 0.55 23.63
C ILE A 277 1.87 1.66 24.09
N ALA A 278 1.40 2.50 25.00
CA ALA A 278 2.25 3.44 25.74
C ALA A 278 2.76 2.78 27.02
N SER A 279 4.02 3.01 27.34
CA SER A 279 4.70 2.49 28.53
C SER A 279 5.43 3.62 29.26
N PRO A 280 5.62 3.53 30.59
CA PRO A 280 6.46 4.48 31.33
C PRO A 280 7.97 4.22 31.12
N TYR A 281 8.33 3.18 30.38
CA TYR A 281 9.70 2.77 30.11
C TYR A 281 10.13 3.21 28.72
N ASP A 282 11.42 3.17 28.46
CA ASP A 282 11.94 3.39 27.12
C ASP A 282 11.49 2.28 26.16
N GLY A 283 10.92 2.65 25.02
CA GLY A 283 10.35 1.70 24.06
C GLY A 283 11.39 0.70 23.51
N ALA A 284 12.64 1.11 23.34
CA ALA A 284 13.70 0.21 22.89
C ALA A 284 14.03 -0.85 23.95
N GLU A 285 14.00 -0.48 25.25
CA GLU A 285 14.19 -1.44 26.36
C GLU A 285 13.02 -2.42 26.45
N VAL A 286 11.78 -1.94 26.26
CA VAL A 286 10.58 -2.80 26.23
C VAL A 286 10.67 -3.79 25.06
N CYS A 287 10.97 -3.32 23.85
CA CYS A 287 11.14 -4.18 22.67
C CYS A 287 12.24 -5.22 22.88
N ALA A 288 13.41 -4.83 23.40
CA ALA A 288 14.48 -5.77 23.72
C ALA A 288 14.05 -6.81 24.79
N GLY A 289 13.18 -6.41 25.72
CA GLY A 289 12.57 -7.31 26.71
C GLY A 289 11.61 -8.34 26.09
N LEU A 290 10.82 -7.91 25.11
CA LEU A 290 9.90 -8.74 24.33
C LEU A 290 10.66 -9.71 23.42
N GLU A 291 11.69 -9.23 22.69
CA GLU A 291 12.55 -10.05 21.82
C GLU A 291 13.20 -11.22 22.57
N ARG A 292 13.69 -10.99 23.80
CA ARG A 292 14.22 -12.07 24.66
C ARG A 292 13.19 -13.16 24.99
N ARG A 293 11.91 -12.86 24.79
CA ARG A 293 10.77 -13.80 24.93
C ARG A 293 10.21 -14.31 23.61
N GLY A 294 10.88 -13.99 22.49
CA GLY A 294 10.46 -14.38 21.15
C GLY A 294 9.29 -13.56 20.60
N ILE A 295 9.05 -12.36 21.14
CA ILE A 295 7.97 -11.45 20.70
C ILE A 295 8.64 -10.26 20.01
N PHE A 296 8.35 -10.04 18.74
CA PHE A 296 8.89 -8.96 17.93
C PHE A 296 7.78 -7.95 17.63
N ALA A 297 7.92 -6.74 18.15
CA ALA A 297 7.05 -5.62 17.82
C ALA A 297 7.41 -5.07 16.43
N GLU A 298 6.47 -4.44 15.76
CA GLU A 298 6.73 -3.80 14.46
C GLU A 298 7.73 -2.65 14.62
N MET A 299 7.56 -1.81 15.64
CA MET A 299 8.52 -0.78 16.00
C MET A 299 8.31 -0.27 17.43
N SER A 300 9.33 0.44 17.93
CA SER A 300 9.20 1.33 19.09
C SER A 300 9.47 2.78 18.65
N TYR A 301 8.73 3.71 19.25
CA TYR A 301 8.95 5.13 19.08
C TYR A 301 8.79 5.85 20.41
N GLN A 302 9.90 6.38 20.96
CA GLN A 302 9.95 6.95 22.30
C GLN A 302 9.49 5.91 23.36
N ASN A 303 8.34 6.15 23.99
CA ASN A 303 7.71 5.27 24.98
C ASN A 303 6.46 4.54 24.44
N LYS A 304 6.40 4.30 23.14
CA LYS A 304 5.29 3.60 22.46
C LYS A 304 5.81 2.43 21.65
N GLU A 305 5.12 1.32 21.74
CA GLU A 305 5.31 0.12 20.93
C GLU A 305 4.13 -0.07 19.98
N VAL A 306 4.40 -0.51 18.76
CA VAL A 306 3.41 -0.79 17.71
C VAL A 306 3.41 -2.28 17.39
N PHE A 307 2.22 -2.87 17.37
CA PHE A 307 1.97 -4.26 17.04
C PHE A 307 0.90 -4.41 15.96
#